data_213fd8939cc971c25ef8ecd353a5ad7c
#
_entry.id   213fd8939cc971c25ef8ecd353a5ad7c
#
_cell.length_a   1.000
_cell.length_b   1.000
_cell.length_c   1.000
_cell.angle_alpha   90.00
_cell.angle_beta   90.00
_cell.angle_gamma   90.00
#
_symmetry.space_group_name_H-M   'P 1'
#
loop_
_entity.id
_entity.type
_entity.pdbx_description
1 polymer ?
#
loop_
_entity_poly.entity_id
_entity_poly.type
_entity_poly.pdbx_seq_one_letter_code
_entity_poly.pdbx_strand_id
1 'polypeptide(L)'
;MNFKNFIYISLSLILFSFVSPEKKFPSADLKDLNGKVVKTDDFIEKHKITVVSFWATWCVPCQRELDIYHELYEEWKSKYDIEIVAITIDDVRQLTKVKPLVNQKQWQFTILSDVNKDMMKSMSFSTVPQTYILDIDGNILFDHNGFKPGDEVEMEEIFEKMK
;
A
#
# COMPACT_ATOMS: atom_id res chain seq x y z
N MET A 1 27.94 -39.96 57.46
CA MET A 1 26.54 -39.56 57.14
C MET A 1 26.63 -38.49 56.06
N ASN A 2 26.53 -38.92 54.76
CA ASN A 2 26.80 -38.04 53.60
C ASN A 2 25.55 -37.34 53.12
N PHE A 3 25.50 -36.02 53.25
CA PHE A 3 24.48 -35.19 52.62
C PHE A 3 24.90 -34.85 51.20
N LYS A 4 24.28 -35.49 50.21
CA LYS A 4 24.41 -35.12 48.79
C LYS A 4 23.55 -33.89 48.52
N ASN A 5 24.18 -32.73 48.27
CA ASN A 5 23.53 -31.53 47.77
C ASN A 5 23.11 -31.74 46.33
N PHE A 6 21.82 -31.85 46.08
CA PHE A 6 21.21 -31.79 44.75
C PHE A 6 21.03 -30.31 44.38
N ILE A 7 21.90 -29.81 43.51
CA ILE A 7 21.73 -28.49 42.88
C ILE A 7 20.78 -28.68 41.70
N TYR A 8 19.54 -28.20 41.87
CA TYR A 8 18.58 -28.06 40.76
C TYR A 8 18.94 -26.82 39.92
N ILE A 9 19.65 -27.06 38.79
CA ILE A 9 19.82 -26.01 37.77
C ILE A 9 18.49 -25.87 37.03
N SER A 10 17.70 -24.87 37.38
CA SER A 10 16.52 -24.47 36.65
C SER A 10 16.95 -23.85 35.33
N LEU A 11 16.86 -24.62 34.23
CA LEU A 11 17.12 -24.16 32.88
C LEU A 11 15.87 -23.32 32.43
N SER A 12 15.92 -22.01 32.66
CA SER A 12 14.92 -21.08 32.19
C SER A 12 15.08 -20.94 30.67
N LEU A 13 14.17 -21.57 29.90
CA LEU A 13 14.06 -21.41 28.45
C LEU A 13 13.48 -19.99 28.19
N ILE A 14 14.35 -19.03 27.88
CA ILE A 14 13.95 -17.73 27.37
C ILE A 14 13.49 -17.94 25.91
N LEU A 15 12.19 -18.01 25.70
CA LEU A 15 11.59 -17.97 24.36
C LEU A 15 11.81 -16.57 23.79
N PHE A 16 12.88 -16.41 23.00
CA PHE A 16 13.05 -15.25 22.15
C PHE A 16 11.99 -15.33 21.05
N SER A 17 10.87 -14.62 21.25
CA SER A 17 9.93 -14.37 20.16
C SER A 17 10.64 -13.53 19.12
N PHE A 18 11.01 -14.12 18.00
CA PHE A 18 11.44 -13.40 16.81
C PHE A 18 10.22 -12.67 16.27
N VAL A 19 10.04 -11.40 16.65
CA VAL A 19 9.15 -10.48 15.95
C VAL A 19 9.88 -10.13 14.65
N SER A 20 9.41 -10.66 13.53
CA SER A 20 9.86 -10.18 12.22
C SER A 20 9.61 -8.67 12.14
N PRO A 21 10.57 -7.85 11.69
CA PRO A 21 10.33 -6.43 11.50
C PRO A 21 9.19 -6.25 10.50
N GLU A 22 8.11 -5.59 10.90
CA GLU A 22 7.03 -5.22 10.01
C GLU A 22 7.59 -4.34 8.89
N LYS A 23 7.27 -4.68 7.64
CA LYS A 23 7.73 -3.94 6.46
C LYS A 23 6.93 -2.65 6.37
N LYS A 24 7.58 -1.50 6.55
CA LYS A 24 6.95 -0.19 6.43
C LYS A 24 6.99 0.35 5.01
N PHE A 25 5.93 1.05 4.63
CA PHE A 25 5.89 1.82 3.40
C PHE A 25 6.89 3.01 3.52
N PRO A 26 7.76 3.24 2.51
CA PRO A 26 8.81 4.25 2.63
C PRO A 26 8.24 5.67 2.62
N SER A 27 8.83 6.55 3.45
CA SER A 27 8.59 7.99 3.36
C SER A 27 9.25 8.54 2.09
N ALA A 28 8.47 9.27 1.27
CA ALA A 28 8.92 9.83 0.00
C ALA A 28 8.14 11.10 -0.36
N ASP A 29 8.77 11.96 -1.14
CA ASP A 29 8.15 13.14 -1.74
C ASP A 29 7.68 12.79 -3.17
N LEU A 30 6.37 12.82 -3.38
CA LEU A 30 5.71 12.62 -4.67
C LEU A 30 5.11 13.93 -5.18
N LYS A 31 4.61 13.98 -6.41
CA LYS A 31 3.92 15.15 -6.92
C LYS A 31 2.47 14.81 -7.28
N ASP A 32 1.56 15.71 -6.95
CA ASP A 32 0.20 15.65 -7.48
C ASP A 32 0.14 16.07 -8.97
N LEU A 33 -1.03 15.99 -9.59
CA LEU A 33 -1.23 16.34 -10.99
C LEU A 33 -1.09 17.85 -11.29
N ASN A 34 -0.89 18.69 -10.28
CA ASN A 34 -0.63 20.13 -10.38
C ASN A 34 0.83 20.46 -10.06
N GLY A 35 1.66 19.46 -9.75
CA GLY A 35 3.08 19.60 -9.43
C GLY A 35 3.38 19.95 -7.96
N LYS A 36 2.36 19.98 -7.09
CA LYS A 36 2.53 20.17 -5.65
C LYS A 36 3.15 18.90 -5.05
N VAL A 37 4.17 19.10 -4.18
CA VAL A 37 4.78 18.01 -3.43
C VAL A 37 3.82 17.53 -2.34
N VAL A 38 3.67 16.21 -2.25
CA VAL A 38 2.89 15.49 -1.24
C VAL A 38 3.79 14.41 -0.66
N LYS A 39 3.92 14.36 0.66
CA LYS A 39 4.66 13.30 1.34
C LYS A 39 3.77 12.07 1.51
N THR A 40 4.37 10.90 1.45
CA THR A 40 3.64 9.64 1.71
C THR A 40 3.03 9.62 3.10
N ASP A 41 3.75 10.14 4.10
CA ASP A 41 3.27 10.23 5.48
C ASP A 41 2.00 11.10 5.60
N ASP A 42 1.86 12.15 4.77
CA ASP A 42 0.72 13.07 4.79
C ASP A 42 -0.64 12.40 4.48
N PHE A 43 -0.66 11.28 3.76
CA PHE A 43 -1.90 10.56 3.46
C PHE A 43 -2.05 9.27 4.29
N ILE A 44 -0.95 8.63 4.70
CA ILE A 44 -0.98 7.41 5.51
C ILE A 44 -1.56 7.69 6.89
N GLU A 45 -1.07 8.72 7.58
CA GLU A 45 -1.44 9.05 8.97
C GLU A 45 -2.86 9.63 9.14
N LYS A 46 -3.61 9.81 8.05
CA LYS A 46 -4.95 10.43 8.09
C LYS A 46 -6.10 9.45 8.11
N HIS A 47 -5.89 8.25 7.61
CA HIS A 47 -6.94 7.25 7.43
C HIS A 47 -6.56 5.95 8.10
N LYS A 48 -7.57 5.21 8.55
CA LYS A 48 -7.36 3.91 9.19
C LYS A 48 -6.69 2.91 8.27
N ILE A 49 -7.05 2.98 6.99
CA ILE A 49 -6.52 2.11 5.94
C ILE A 49 -6.12 2.98 4.73
N THR A 50 -4.94 2.74 4.19
CA THR A 50 -4.53 3.34 2.92
C THR A 50 -4.26 2.25 1.88
N VAL A 51 -4.96 2.33 0.75
CA VAL A 51 -4.69 1.49 -0.42
C VAL A 51 -3.81 2.26 -1.38
N VAL A 52 -2.61 1.77 -1.64
CA VAL A 52 -1.67 2.38 -2.59
C VAL A 52 -1.55 1.48 -3.81
N SER A 53 -1.98 1.95 -5.00
CA SER A 53 -1.81 1.24 -6.26
C SER A 53 -0.83 1.97 -7.18
N PHE A 54 0.25 1.30 -7.58
CA PHE A 54 1.16 1.78 -8.62
C PHE A 54 0.65 1.36 -10.00
N TRP A 55 0.55 2.33 -10.90
CA TRP A 55 -0.05 2.15 -12.21
C TRP A 55 0.66 2.95 -13.31
N ALA A 56 0.20 2.84 -14.56
CA ALA A 56 0.63 3.69 -15.66
C ALA A 56 -0.47 3.84 -16.73
N THR A 57 -0.42 4.92 -17.50
CA THR A 57 -1.41 5.20 -18.57
C THR A 57 -1.43 4.14 -19.68
N TRP A 58 -0.36 3.43 -19.90
CA TRP A 58 -0.23 2.34 -20.89
C TRP A 58 -0.59 0.95 -20.32
N CYS A 59 -0.87 0.86 -19.02
CA CYS A 59 -1.15 -0.40 -18.34
C CYS A 59 -2.66 -0.68 -18.31
N VAL A 60 -3.16 -1.48 -19.23
CA VAL A 60 -4.59 -1.83 -19.33
C VAL A 60 -5.11 -2.55 -18.07
N PRO A 61 -4.43 -3.58 -17.49
CA PRO A 61 -4.91 -4.19 -16.25
C PRO A 61 -4.94 -3.21 -15.07
N CYS A 62 -4.01 -2.25 -14.99
CA CYS A 62 -4.04 -1.21 -13.95
C CYS A 62 -5.29 -0.32 -14.06
N GLN A 63 -5.67 0.07 -15.29
CA GLN A 63 -6.87 0.87 -15.49
C GLN A 63 -8.15 0.12 -15.08
N ARG A 64 -8.20 -1.20 -15.33
CA ARG A 64 -9.33 -2.05 -14.89
C ARG A 64 -9.40 -2.15 -13.36
N GLU A 65 -8.26 -2.33 -12.71
CA GLU A 65 -8.15 -2.31 -11.25
C GLU A 65 -8.69 -1.00 -10.68
N LEU A 66 -8.20 0.13 -11.18
CA LEU A 66 -8.60 1.46 -10.72
C LEU A 66 -10.07 1.79 -11.07
N ASP A 67 -10.62 1.26 -12.15
CA ASP A 67 -12.05 1.38 -12.47
C ASP A 67 -12.91 0.68 -11.39
N ILE A 68 -12.54 -0.54 -10.98
CA ILE A 68 -13.23 -1.27 -9.90
C ILE A 68 -13.07 -0.53 -8.56
N TYR A 69 -11.87 -0.05 -8.23
CA TYR A 69 -11.66 0.72 -7.02
C TYR A 69 -12.51 2.00 -7.00
N HIS A 70 -12.67 2.66 -8.14
CA HIS A 70 -13.54 3.84 -8.27
C HIS A 70 -15.01 3.51 -8.00
N GLU A 71 -15.51 2.38 -8.52
CA GLU A 71 -16.89 1.94 -8.30
C GLU A 71 -17.16 1.63 -6.81
N LEU A 72 -16.17 1.10 -6.08
CA LEU A 72 -16.30 0.69 -4.68
C LEU A 72 -15.86 1.79 -3.69
N TYR A 73 -15.22 2.87 -4.14
CA TYR A 73 -14.51 3.81 -3.28
C TYR A 73 -15.39 4.45 -2.22
N GLU A 74 -16.58 4.96 -2.58
CA GLU A 74 -17.47 5.63 -1.64
C GLU A 74 -18.01 4.66 -0.57
N GLU A 75 -18.29 3.41 -0.95
CA GLU A 75 -18.69 2.37 -0.01
C GLU A 75 -17.54 2.03 0.96
N TRP A 76 -16.36 1.75 0.42
CA TRP A 76 -15.18 1.42 1.22
C TRP A 76 -14.78 2.56 2.17
N LYS A 77 -14.78 3.80 1.69
CA LYS A 77 -14.50 4.98 2.48
C LYS A 77 -15.46 5.15 3.65
N SER A 78 -16.76 4.99 3.39
CA SER A 78 -17.80 5.08 4.43
C SER A 78 -17.72 3.94 5.45
N LYS A 79 -17.41 2.73 5.00
CA LYS A 79 -17.47 1.52 5.83
C LYS A 79 -16.19 1.28 6.64
N TYR A 80 -15.01 1.64 6.08
CA TYR A 80 -13.71 1.27 6.61
C TYR A 80 -12.75 2.43 6.89
N ASP A 81 -13.13 3.67 6.58
CA ASP A 81 -12.24 4.85 6.64
C ASP A 81 -10.97 4.65 5.78
N ILE A 82 -11.19 4.34 4.50
CA ILE A 82 -10.14 4.08 3.51
C ILE A 82 -9.81 5.33 2.71
N GLU A 83 -8.52 5.55 2.46
CA GLU A 83 -8.03 6.38 1.36
C GLU A 83 -7.41 5.52 0.26
N ILE A 84 -7.70 5.84 -1.00
CA ILE A 84 -7.04 5.25 -2.15
C ILE A 84 -6.07 6.26 -2.75
N VAL A 85 -4.82 5.86 -2.92
CA VAL A 85 -3.76 6.66 -3.53
C VAL A 85 -3.19 5.91 -4.73
N ALA A 86 -3.46 6.38 -5.94
CA ALA A 86 -2.92 5.80 -7.15
C ALA A 86 -1.66 6.56 -7.59
N ILE A 87 -0.51 5.88 -7.58
CA ILE A 87 0.80 6.47 -7.91
C ILE A 87 1.20 6.03 -9.31
N THR A 88 1.20 6.96 -10.26
CA THR A 88 1.65 6.64 -11.62
C THR A 88 3.18 6.59 -11.73
N ILE A 89 3.67 5.59 -12.47
CA ILE A 89 5.08 5.44 -12.85
C ILE A 89 5.36 5.95 -14.28
N ASP A 90 4.44 6.71 -14.85
CA ASP A 90 4.64 7.34 -16.17
C ASP A 90 5.83 8.31 -16.13
N ASP A 91 6.67 8.24 -17.16
CA ASP A 91 7.80 9.17 -17.31
C ASP A 91 7.32 10.59 -17.71
N VAL A 92 8.25 11.54 -17.78
CA VAL A 92 7.96 12.96 -18.11
C VAL A 92 7.15 13.11 -19.41
N ARG A 93 7.40 12.24 -20.41
CA ARG A 93 6.72 12.31 -21.73
C ARG A 93 5.28 11.80 -21.65
N GLN A 94 5.05 10.82 -20.80
CA GLN A 94 3.74 10.17 -20.64
C GLN A 94 2.88 10.89 -19.60
N LEU A 95 3.49 11.61 -18.65
CA LEU A 95 2.80 12.31 -17.55
C LEU A 95 1.69 13.26 -18.06
N THR A 96 1.87 13.85 -19.24
CA THR A 96 0.86 14.72 -19.87
C THR A 96 -0.45 14.01 -20.20
N LYS A 97 -0.44 12.67 -20.31
CA LYS A 97 -1.62 11.85 -20.59
C LYS A 97 -2.39 11.49 -19.31
N VAL A 98 -1.75 11.58 -18.12
CA VAL A 98 -2.34 11.13 -16.85
C VAL A 98 -3.58 11.93 -16.51
N LYS A 99 -3.49 13.26 -16.45
CA LYS A 99 -4.62 14.13 -16.08
C LYS A 99 -5.82 13.99 -17.03
N PRO A 100 -5.66 13.99 -18.37
CA PRO A 100 -6.77 13.71 -19.28
C PRO A 100 -7.44 12.35 -19.05
N LEU A 101 -6.64 11.29 -18.83
CA LEU A 101 -7.17 9.95 -18.57
C LEU A 101 -7.94 9.89 -17.25
N VAL A 102 -7.40 10.45 -16.16
CA VAL A 102 -8.07 10.53 -14.86
C VAL A 102 -9.41 11.25 -14.97
N ASN A 103 -9.46 12.37 -15.69
CA ASN A 103 -10.69 13.12 -15.92
C ASN A 103 -11.70 12.32 -16.76
N GLN A 104 -11.24 11.60 -17.80
CA GLN A 104 -12.10 10.74 -18.62
C GLN A 104 -12.70 9.60 -17.80
N LYS A 105 -11.91 9.01 -16.91
CA LYS A 105 -12.30 7.91 -16.02
C LYS A 105 -13.11 8.38 -14.80
N GLN A 106 -13.10 9.67 -14.51
CA GLN A 106 -13.76 10.29 -13.35
C GLN A 106 -13.29 9.74 -11.99
N TRP A 107 -12.05 9.20 -11.92
CA TRP A 107 -11.50 8.70 -10.67
C TRP A 107 -11.39 9.82 -9.63
N GLN A 108 -11.96 9.62 -8.43
CA GLN A 108 -12.10 10.63 -7.39
C GLN A 108 -11.07 10.49 -6.25
N PHE A 109 -10.30 9.43 -6.25
CA PHE A 109 -9.24 9.22 -5.28
C PHE A 109 -7.97 9.99 -5.62
N THR A 110 -7.03 10.02 -4.67
CA THR A 110 -5.78 10.78 -4.81
C THR A 110 -4.87 10.19 -5.90
N ILE A 111 -4.41 11.03 -6.83
CA ILE A 111 -3.47 10.65 -7.89
C ILE A 111 -2.14 11.37 -7.67
N LEU A 112 -1.06 10.60 -7.55
CA LEU A 112 0.32 11.09 -7.41
C LEU A 112 1.21 10.53 -8.52
N SER A 113 2.42 11.05 -8.65
CA SER A 113 3.38 10.64 -9.67
C SER A 113 4.77 10.36 -9.11
N ASP A 114 5.33 9.19 -9.48
CA ASP A 114 6.71 8.75 -9.25
C ASP A 114 7.48 8.76 -10.57
N VAL A 115 7.65 9.96 -11.16
CA VAL A 115 8.20 10.17 -12.52
C VAL A 115 9.58 9.54 -12.69
N ASN A 116 10.41 9.56 -11.65
CA ASN A 116 11.76 9.00 -11.66
C ASN A 116 11.79 7.51 -11.30
N LYS A 117 10.64 6.95 -10.91
CA LYS A 117 10.51 5.57 -10.42
C LYS A 117 11.38 5.29 -9.18
N ASP A 118 11.53 6.29 -8.32
CA ASP A 118 12.38 6.17 -7.13
C ASP A 118 11.69 5.30 -6.07
N MET A 119 10.38 5.44 -5.89
CA MET A 119 9.61 4.54 -5.02
C MET A 119 9.55 3.11 -5.59
N MET A 120 9.28 2.97 -6.91
CA MET A 120 9.29 1.67 -7.57
C MET A 120 10.60 0.92 -7.30
N LYS A 121 11.76 1.62 -7.40
CA LYS A 121 13.08 1.04 -7.13
C LYS A 121 13.27 0.71 -5.65
N SER A 122 12.93 1.64 -4.74
CA SER A 122 13.11 1.45 -3.30
C SER A 122 12.28 0.30 -2.75
N MET A 123 11.08 0.09 -3.31
CA MET A 123 10.18 -1.01 -2.94
C MET A 123 10.47 -2.30 -3.69
N SER A 124 11.43 -2.27 -4.63
CA SER A 124 11.93 -3.46 -5.35
C SER A 124 10.89 -4.23 -6.16
N PHE A 125 9.87 -3.54 -6.71
CA PHE A 125 8.97 -4.14 -7.69
C PHE A 125 9.32 -3.70 -9.13
N SER A 126 8.93 -4.48 -10.12
CA SER A 126 9.33 -4.27 -11.52
C SER A 126 8.17 -4.18 -12.51
N THR A 127 6.97 -4.55 -12.09
CA THR A 127 5.76 -4.59 -12.92
C THR A 127 4.60 -3.90 -12.23
N VAL A 128 3.65 -3.41 -13.01
CA VAL A 128 2.39 -2.80 -12.53
C VAL A 128 1.20 -3.56 -13.14
N PRO A 129 0.03 -3.59 -12.46
CA PRO A 129 -0.23 -2.93 -11.18
C PRO A 129 0.52 -3.58 -10.02
N GLN A 130 0.87 -2.77 -9.03
CA GLN A 130 1.40 -3.23 -7.75
C GLN A 130 0.63 -2.53 -6.66
N THR A 131 -0.08 -3.29 -5.83
CA THR A 131 -0.98 -2.76 -4.81
C THR A 131 -0.50 -3.12 -3.43
N TYR A 132 -0.62 -2.18 -2.50
CA TYR A 132 -0.32 -2.31 -1.08
C TYR A 132 -1.51 -1.86 -0.26
N ILE A 133 -1.79 -2.56 0.85
CA ILE A 133 -2.71 -2.12 1.90
C ILE A 133 -1.87 -1.78 3.13
N LEU A 134 -2.06 -0.58 3.65
CA LEU A 134 -1.31 -0.05 4.78
C LEU A 134 -2.27 0.24 5.94
N ASP A 135 -1.78 0.05 7.17
CA ASP A 135 -2.41 0.60 8.35
C ASP A 135 -2.04 2.07 8.58
N ILE A 136 -2.61 2.67 9.63
CA ILE A 136 -2.37 4.08 10.01
C ILE A 136 -0.90 4.37 10.37
N ASP A 137 -0.15 3.36 10.77
CA ASP A 137 1.28 3.47 11.10
C ASP A 137 2.18 3.26 9.86
N GLY A 138 1.59 2.98 8.69
CA GLY A 138 2.28 2.72 7.44
C GLY A 138 2.87 1.31 7.34
N ASN A 139 2.45 0.37 8.18
CA ASN A 139 2.86 -1.02 8.05
C ASN A 139 2.16 -1.63 6.84
N ILE A 140 2.92 -2.37 6.01
CA ILE A 140 2.38 -3.07 4.84
C ILE A 140 1.72 -4.37 5.33
N LEU A 141 0.40 -4.41 5.26
CA LEU A 141 -0.42 -5.57 5.67
C LEU A 141 -0.65 -6.54 4.52
N PHE A 142 -0.62 -6.02 3.29
CA PHE A 142 -0.84 -6.78 2.07
C PHE A 142 -0.02 -6.18 0.93
N ASP A 143 0.56 -7.03 0.10
CA ASP A 143 1.14 -6.65 -1.19
C ASP A 143 0.68 -7.62 -2.29
N HIS A 144 0.31 -7.08 -3.45
CA HIS A 144 -0.17 -7.86 -4.58
C HIS A 144 0.37 -7.29 -5.89
N ASN A 145 0.87 -8.16 -6.76
CA ASN A 145 1.34 -7.80 -8.08
C ASN A 145 0.44 -8.39 -9.17
N GLY A 146 0.05 -7.55 -10.11
CA GLY A 146 -0.94 -7.89 -11.14
C GLY A 146 -2.37 -7.58 -10.67
N PHE A 147 -3.33 -7.82 -11.56
CA PHE A 147 -4.75 -7.66 -11.29
C PHE A 147 -5.57 -8.72 -12.03
N LYS A 148 -6.52 -9.31 -11.35
CA LYS A 148 -7.59 -10.13 -11.91
C LYS A 148 -8.92 -9.80 -11.20
N PRO A 149 -10.06 -9.88 -11.89
CA PRO A 149 -11.38 -9.70 -11.26
C PRO A 149 -11.55 -10.65 -10.06
N GLY A 150 -11.97 -10.10 -8.92
CA GLY A 150 -12.12 -10.82 -7.66
C GLY A 150 -11.03 -10.48 -6.62
N ASP A 151 -9.93 -9.82 -7.01
CA ASP A 151 -8.89 -9.37 -6.07
C ASP A 151 -9.46 -8.35 -5.07
N GLU A 152 -10.47 -7.57 -5.45
CA GLU A 152 -11.20 -6.64 -4.58
C GLU A 152 -11.89 -7.34 -3.40
N VAL A 153 -12.32 -8.59 -3.56
CA VAL A 153 -12.95 -9.38 -2.49
C VAL A 153 -11.92 -9.75 -1.42
N GLU A 154 -10.71 -10.16 -1.83
CA GLU A 154 -9.62 -10.45 -0.90
C GLU A 154 -9.22 -9.20 -0.11
N MET A 155 -9.21 -8.04 -0.75
CA MET A 155 -8.95 -6.76 -0.10
C MET A 155 -10.01 -6.44 0.96
N GLU A 156 -11.29 -6.64 0.66
CA GLU A 156 -12.38 -6.42 1.63
C GLU A 156 -12.26 -7.34 2.86
N GLU A 157 -11.81 -8.57 2.68
CA GLU A 157 -11.54 -9.46 3.83
C GLU A 157 -10.45 -8.91 4.76
N ILE A 158 -9.47 -8.20 4.20
CA ILE A 158 -8.43 -7.53 4.98
C ILE A 158 -9.02 -6.31 5.69
N PHE A 159 -9.80 -5.49 4.99
CA PHE A 159 -10.46 -4.32 5.58
C PHE A 159 -11.38 -4.68 6.75
N GLU A 160 -12.14 -5.78 6.64
CA GLU A 160 -13.00 -6.26 7.73
C GLU A 160 -12.19 -6.67 8.98
N LYS A 161 -10.99 -7.20 8.83
CA LYS A 161 -10.11 -7.56 9.95
C LYS A 161 -9.49 -6.34 10.65
N MET A 162 -9.45 -5.20 9.96
CA MET A 162 -8.89 -3.95 10.47
C MET A 162 -9.95 -3.03 11.08
N LYS A 163 -11.24 -3.36 10.95
CA LYS A 163 -12.37 -2.58 11.44
C LYS A 163 -12.47 -2.61 12.99
#